data_31b65c7c97302d6f208973593e8cc3e7
#
_entry.id   31b65c7c97302d6f208973593e8cc3e7
#
_cell.length_a   1.000
_cell.length_b   1.000
_cell.length_c   1.000
_cell.angle_alpha   90.00
_cell.angle_beta   90.00
_cell.angle_gamma   90.00
#
_symmetry.space_group_name_H-M   'P 1'
#
loop_
_entity.id
_entity.type
_entity.pdbx_description
1 polymer ?
#
loop_
_entity_poly.entity_id
_entity_poly.type
_entity_poly.pdbx_seq_one_letter_code
_entity_poly.pdbx_strand_id
1 'polypeptide(L)'
;TMFAILPDTDGKSAKPHVLVAIGIKDKLKALDFANKLKAQSKEPTKEIDYKGIKITDSGKGSGETFSAIVNDRLVVAPEQRTVELAIDTAKGQPSLASKAGSDWFKGDTLQLKQPIAAFYIPNYRQALEQILKSGKQPMPVNPATLAQLKKIQSIGGGIAIDDAGIRMKLVAKTDGTMLSLPSTSTKTIGNFPADTFALIGGTGLSQIWMETNKVAAAEPTTQQAFTQMRQGFTQSTKLDLDQDVFGWMGGEYTLGMMPVSTGIAAPLGFGGALAIDSTDRAVTDNTMTKLTDLAKGSGFSVEQRQIGSTKVFDLKAPAGQGTILSYGWLSDKSLLLAMGDGLMDKITTHAGESIERSPGFTNALGSMSSSKQSYAYIDIEKVFGLVNSKMGAIA
;
A
#
# COMPACT_ATOMS: atom_id res chain seq x y z
N THR A 1 -20.86 -7.73 -8.97
CA THR A 1 -21.00 -6.34 -9.46
C THR A 1 -19.72 -5.95 -10.14
N MET A 2 -19.80 -5.35 -11.31
CA MET A 2 -18.66 -4.80 -12.04
C MET A 2 -18.86 -3.29 -12.19
N PHE A 3 -17.79 -2.53 -11.99
CA PHE A 3 -17.73 -1.11 -12.24
C PHE A 3 -16.71 -0.87 -13.36
N ALA A 4 -17.08 -0.13 -14.39
CA ALA A 4 -16.18 0.19 -15.48
C ALA A 4 -16.13 1.71 -15.69
N ILE A 5 -14.93 2.23 -15.92
CA ILE A 5 -14.68 3.59 -16.37
C ILE A 5 -14.11 3.46 -17.79
N LEU A 6 -14.83 3.98 -18.76
CA LEU A 6 -14.45 3.93 -20.16
C LEU A 6 -13.88 5.30 -20.56
N PRO A 7 -12.72 5.35 -21.23
CA PRO A 7 -12.24 6.60 -21.80
C PRO A 7 -13.20 7.06 -22.90
N ASP A 8 -13.37 8.37 -23.05
CA ASP A 8 -14.03 8.94 -24.19
C ASP A 8 -13.18 8.68 -25.46
N THR A 9 -13.63 7.77 -26.31
CA THR A 9 -12.95 7.43 -27.56
C THR A 9 -13.27 8.39 -28.69
N ASP A 10 -14.32 9.19 -28.55
CA ASP A 10 -14.86 10.03 -29.62
C ASP A 10 -14.39 11.50 -29.49
N GLY A 11 -13.64 11.82 -28.43
CA GLY A 11 -13.10 13.18 -28.20
C GLY A 11 -14.16 14.26 -27.98
N LYS A 12 -15.42 13.86 -27.83
CA LYS A 12 -16.57 14.79 -27.73
C LYS A 12 -16.96 15.13 -26.29
N SER A 13 -16.51 14.35 -25.33
CA SER A 13 -16.82 14.57 -23.93
C SER A 13 -15.54 14.60 -23.10
N ALA A 14 -15.36 15.62 -22.25
CA ALA A 14 -14.25 15.69 -21.29
C ALA A 14 -14.50 14.81 -20.06
N LYS A 15 -15.61 14.06 -20.01
CA LYS A 15 -15.99 13.26 -18.84
C LYS A 15 -15.78 11.77 -19.13
N PRO A 16 -15.20 11.01 -18.19
CA PRO A 16 -15.12 9.57 -18.33
C PRO A 16 -16.52 8.93 -18.31
N HIS A 17 -16.77 8.00 -19.20
CA HIS A 17 -18.00 7.21 -19.18
C HIS A 17 -17.95 6.20 -18.04
N VAL A 18 -18.93 6.24 -17.16
CA VAL A 18 -19.02 5.34 -15.99
C VAL A 18 -20.14 4.34 -16.22
N LEU A 19 -19.86 3.07 -15.97
CA LEU A 19 -20.82 1.99 -16.11
C LEU A 19 -20.77 1.07 -14.88
N VAL A 20 -21.94 0.72 -14.36
CA VAL A 20 -22.11 -0.31 -13.34
C VAL A 20 -22.84 -1.49 -13.94
N ALA A 21 -22.30 -2.70 -13.79
CA ALA A 21 -22.94 -3.93 -14.21
C ALA A 21 -23.15 -4.85 -13.00
N ILE A 22 -24.40 -5.22 -12.75
CA ILE A 22 -24.82 -6.06 -11.61
C ILE A 22 -25.28 -7.41 -12.17
N GLY A 23 -24.67 -8.50 -11.72
CA GLY A 23 -25.09 -9.85 -12.08
C GLY A 23 -26.50 -10.17 -11.57
N ILE A 24 -27.34 -10.70 -12.44
CA ILE A 24 -28.70 -11.10 -12.13
C ILE A 24 -28.74 -12.63 -11.98
N LYS A 25 -29.10 -13.12 -10.80
CA LYS A 25 -29.29 -14.56 -10.55
C LYS A 25 -30.66 -15.06 -11.00
N ASP A 26 -31.68 -14.18 -10.95
CA ASP A 26 -33.07 -14.49 -11.27
C ASP A 26 -33.65 -13.31 -12.06
N LYS A 27 -33.82 -13.51 -13.35
CA LYS A 27 -34.33 -12.46 -14.27
C LYS A 27 -35.73 -12.01 -13.94
N LEU A 28 -36.61 -12.93 -13.53
CA LEU A 28 -38.01 -12.62 -13.24
C LEU A 28 -38.09 -11.73 -12.00
N LYS A 29 -37.35 -12.06 -10.95
CA LYS A 29 -37.28 -11.22 -9.74
C LYS A 29 -36.64 -9.86 -10.01
N ALA A 30 -35.62 -9.80 -10.88
CA ALA A 30 -34.99 -8.55 -11.26
C ALA A 30 -35.93 -7.65 -12.05
N LEU A 31 -36.74 -8.21 -12.96
CA LEU A 31 -37.78 -7.49 -13.71
C LEU A 31 -38.90 -7.00 -12.80
N ASP A 32 -39.38 -7.85 -11.87
CA ASP A 32 -40.39 -7.46 -10.88
C ASP A 32 -39.89 -6.32 -10.00
N PHE A 33 -38.66 -6.39 -9.54
CA PHE A 33 -38.04 -5.32 -8.77
C PHE A 33 -37.92 -4.01 -9.58
N ALA A 34 -37.50 -4.10 -10.85
CA ALA A 34 -37.41 -2.94 -11.75
C ALA A 34 -38.81 -2.31 -11.99
N ASN A 35 -39.84 -3.14 -12.17
CA ASN A 35 -41.21 -2.66 -12.33
C ASN A 35 -41.76 -1.99 -11.06
N LYS A 36 -41.44 -2.53 -9.88
CA LYS A 36 -41.78 -1.89 -8.60
C LYS A 36 -41.11 -0.54 -8.42
N LEU A 37 -39.84 -0.44 -8.77
CA LEU A 37 -39.13 0.85 -8.76
C LEU A 37 -39.74 1.86 -9.74
N LYS A 38 -40.10 1.42 -10.97
CA LYS A 38 -40.79 2.26 -11.94
C LYS A 38 -42.14 2.77 -11.38
N ALA A 39 -42.91 1.91 -10.75
CA ALA A 39 -44.20 2.29 -10.17
C ALA A 39 -44.11 3.28 -9.00
N GLN A 40 -42.98 3.28 -8.29
CA GLN A 40 -42.68 4.22 -7.20
C GLN A 40 -42.05 5.54 -7.69
N SER A 41 -41.53 5.57 -8.90
CA SER A 41 -40.97 6.78 -9.50
C SER A 41 -42.07 7.77 -9.83
N LYS A 42 -41.93 9.04 -9.38
CA LYS A 42 -42.84 10.15 -9.71
C LYS A 42 -42.61 10.71 -11.13
N GLU A 43 -41.55 10.27 -11.80
CA GLU A 43 -41.16 10.77 -13.10
C GLU A 43 -41.41 9.75 -14.24
N PRO A 44 -41.88 10.22 -15.41
CA PRO A 44 -42.12 9.33 -16.55
C PRO A 44 -40.77 8.78 -17.08
N THR A 45 -40.64 7.46 -17.06
CA THR A 45 -39.50 6.77 -17.69
C THR A 45 -39.76 6.60 -19.17
N LYS A 46 -38.73 6.73 -20.02
CA LYS A 46 -38.79 6.45 -21.48
C LYS A 46 -38.09 5.13 -21.77
N GLU A 47 -38.61 4.40 -22.71
CA GLU A 47 -37.95 3.20 -23.27
C GLU A 47 -37.40 3.52 -24.65
N ILE A 48 -36.13 3.20 -24.84
CA ILE A 48 -35.40 3.37 -26.11
C ILE A 48 -35.02 1.99 -26.59
N ASP A 49 -35.38 1.60 -27.79
CA ASP A 49 -34.90 0.35 -28.40
C ASP A 49 -33.52 0.59 -29.03
N TYR A 50 -32.57 -0.21 -28.64
CA TYR A 50 -31.24 -0.22 -29.22
C TYR A 50 -30.82 -1.65 -29.56
N LYS A 51 -30.82 -1.97 -30.84
CA LYS A 51 -30.49 -3.30 -31.37
C LYS A 51 -31.29 -4.43 -30.70
N GLY A 52 -32.60 -4.19 -30.48
CA GLY A 52 -33.51 -5.16 -29.86
C GLY A 52 -33.36 -5.33 -28.35
N ILE A 53 -32.63 -4.43 -27.70
CA ILE A 53 -32.52 -4.35 -26.19
C ILE A 53 -33.14 -3.03 -25.77
N LYS A 54 -34.07 -3.08 -24.81
CA LYS A 54 -34.70 -1.91 -24.26
C LYS A 54 -33.80 -1.24 -23.25
N ILE A 55 -33.47 0.02 -23.50
CA ILE A 55 -32.78 0.91 -22.55
C ILE A 55 -33.89 1.74 -21.87
N THR A 56 -33.90 1.72 -20.55
CA THR A 56 -34.79 2.57 -19.72
C THR A 56 -34.04 3.85 -19.35
N ASP A 57 -34.61 5.00 -19.75
CA ASP A 57 -34.20 6.33 -19.30
C ASP A 57 -35.03 6.69 -18.07
N SER A 58 -34.39 7.01 -16.93
CA SER A 58 -35.06 7.33 -15.67
C SER A 58 -35.58 8.77 -15.59
N GLY A 59 -35.35 9.60 -16.62
CA GLY A 59 -35.73 11.00 -16.63
C GLY A 59 -34.79 11.92 -15.86
N LYS A 60 -35.04 13.22 -15.88
CA LYS A 60 -34.15 14.30 -15.39
C LYS A 60 -34.20 14.59 -13.90
N GLY A 61 -34.75 13.73 -13.06
CA GLY A 61 -34.89 13.94 -11.62
C GLY A 61 -33.58 14.08 -10.86
N SER A 62 -33.33 13.27 -9.85
CA SER A 62 -32.14 13.32 -8.99
C SER A 62 -30.81 12.91 -9.66
N GLY A 63 -30.80 12.78 -11.00
CA GLY A 63 -29.68 12.40 -11.85
C GLY A 63 -30.18 11.45 -12.96
N GLU A 64 -30.13 11.91 -14.20
CA GLU A 64 -30.49 11.11 -15.37
C GLU A 64 -29.63 9.83 -15.41
N THR A 65 -30.27 8.67 -15.48
CA THR A 65 -29.58 7.38 -15.59
C THR A 65 -30.26 6.51 -16.65
N PHE A 66 -29.43 5.81 -17.39
CA PHE A 66 -29.84 4.85 -18.40
C PHE A 66 -29.54 3.45 -17.90
N SER A 67 -30.47 2.52 -18.10
CA SER A 67 -30.27 1.14 -17.67
C SER A 67 -30.83 0.16 -18.70
N ALA A 68 -30.19 -1.01 -18.78
CA ALA A 68 -30.65 -2.11 -19.62
C ALA A 68 -30.30 -3.46 -19.01
N ILE A 69 -31.09 -4.49 -19.31
CA ILE A 69 -30.70 -5.87 -19.00
C ILE A 69 -29.99 -6.43 -20.25
N VAL A 70 -28.69 -6.65 -20.10
CA VAL A 70 -27.82 -7.18 -21.15
C VAL A 70 -27.33 -8.56 -20.71
N ASN A 71 -27.80 -9.59 -21.39
CA ASN A 71 -27.61 -10.99 -21.01
C ASN A 71 -28.16 -11.29 -19.59
N ASP A 72 -27.27 -11.58 -18.63
CA ASP A 72 -27.54 -11.87 -17.24
C ASP A 72 -27.15 -10.72 -16.29
N ARG A 73 -27.06 -9.50 -16.80
CA ARG A 73 -26.59 -8.32 -16.07
C ARG A 73 -27.50 -7.12 -16.24
N LEU A 74 -27.78 -6.45 -15.15
CA LEU A 74 -28.32 -5.10 -15.17
C LEU A 74 -27.15 -4.12 -15.35
N VAL A 75 -27.17 -3.38 -16.44
CA VAL A 75 -26.21 -2.33 -16.78
C VAL A 75 -26.84 -0.99 -16.49
N VAL A 76 -26.13 -0.11 -15.76
CA VAL A 76 -26.58 1.23 -15.41
C VAL A 76 -25.46 2.23 -15.69
N ALA A 77 -25.79 3.35 -16.32
CA ALA A 77 -24.85 4.43 -16.62
C ALA A 77 -25.56 5.79 -16.63
N PRO A 78 -24.83 6.90 -16.35
CA PRO A 78 -25.38 8.25 -16.45
C PRO A 78 -25.61 8.72 -17.90
N GLU A 79 -25.11 7.97 -18.89
CA GLU A 79 -25.22 8.34 -20.31
C GLU A 79 -25.74 7.16 -21.14
N GLN A 80 -26.70 7.42 -22.02
CA GLN A 80 -27.25 6.42 -22.96
C GLN A 80 -26.16 5.72 -23.77
N ARG A 81 -25.21 6.49 -24.31
CA ARG A 81 -24.11 5.97 -25.13
C ARG A 81 -23.29 4.91 -24.40
N THR A 82 -23.11 5.03 -23.09
CA THR A 82 -22.36 4.07 -22.29
C THR A 82 -23.10 2.73 -22.17
N VAL A 83 -24.42 2.76 -22.05
CA VAL A 83 -25.25 1.53 -22.09
C VAL A 83 -25.22 0.90 -23.52
N GLU A 84 -25.28 1.70 -24.57
CA GLU A 84 -25.16 1.23 -25.95
C GLU A 84 -23.83 0.50 -26.19
N LEU A 85 -22.71 1.04 -25.67
CA LEU A 85 -21.38 0.39 -25.74
C LEU A 85 -21.39 -0.99 -25.07
N ALA A 86 -22.06 -1.12 -23.92
CA ALA A 86 -22.20 -2.41 -23.25
C ALA A 86 -23.02 -3.40 -24.06
N ILE A 87 -24.09 -2.93 -24.70
CA ILE A 87 -24.92 -3.74 -25.63
C ILE A 87 -24.10 -4.16 -26.85
N ASP A 88 -23.36 -3.23 -27.44
CA ASP A 88 -22.50 -3.51 -28.58
C ASP A 88 -21.44 -4.57 -28.28
N THR A 89 -20.83 -4.46 -27.08
CA THR A 89 -19.87 -5.45 -26.60
C THR A 89 -20.52 -6.83 -26.42
N ALA A 90 -21.72 -6.88 -25.86
CA ALA A 90 -22.47 -8.13 -25.69
C ALA A 90 -22.88 -8.76 -27.05
N LYS A 91 -22.99 -7.94 -28.08
CA LYS A 91 -23.31 -8.35 -29.47
C LYS A 91 -22.08 -8.58 -30.36
N GLY A 92 -20.89 -8.69 -29.79
CA GLY A 92 -19.68 -9.13 -30.49
C GLY A 92 -18.65 -8.04 -30.77
N GLN A 93 -18.87 -6.80 -30.34
CA GLN A 93 -17.78 -5.82 -30.39
C GLN A 93 -16.67 -6.21 -29.40
N PRO A 94 -15.41 -5.84 -29.69
CA PRO A 94 -14.28 -6.21 -28.81
C PRO A 94 -14.51 -5.80 -27.37
N SER A 95 -14.42 -6.78 -26.46
CA SER A 95 -14.52 -6.55 -25.02
C SER A 95 -13.19 -6.15 -24.41
N LEU A 96 -13.22 -5.58 -23.21
CA LEU A 96 -12.01 -5.32 -22.43
C LEU A 96 -11.23 -6.62 -22.18
N ALA A 97 -11.91 -7.73 -21.94
CA ALA A 97 -11.30 -9.05 -21.76
C ALA A 97 -10.59 -9.53 -23.03
N SER A 98 -11.12 -9.26 -24.22
CA SER A 98 -10.46 -9.64 -25.48
C SER A 98 -9.23 -8.77 -25.77
N LYS A 99 -9.19 -7.53 -25.31
CA LYS A 99 -8.05 -6.61 -25.50
C LYS A 99 -6.97 -6.76 -24.41
N ALA A 100 -7.38 -7.03 -23.17
CA ALA A 100 -6.46 -7.14 -22.04
C ALA A 100 -5.86 -8.54 -21.88
N GLY A 101 -6.40 -9.54 -22.58
CA GLY A 101 -6.17 -10.96 -22.30
C GLY A 101 -7.12 -11.45 -21.18
N SER A 102 -7.62 -12.67 -21.34
CA SER A 102 -8.54 -13.27 -20.37
C SER A 102 -7.90 -13.48 -18.98
N ASP A 103 -6.59 -13.51 -18.91
CA ASP A 103 -5.79 -13.85 -17.72
C ASP A 103 -5.94 -12.81 -16.62
N TRP A 104 -6.14 -11.53 -16.96
CA TRP A 104 -6.40 -10.47 -15.99
C TRP A 104 -7.67 -10.71 -15.17
N PHE A 105 -8.70 -11.29 -15.81
CA PHE A 105 -10.01 -11.49 -15.18
C PHE A 105 -10.20 -12.88 -14.59
N LYS A 106 -9.34 -13.84 -14.93
CA LYS A 106 -9.40 -15.21 -14.41
C LYS A 106 -8.69 -15.40 -13.07
N GLY A 107 -8.17 -14.34 -12.50
CA GLY A 107 -7.48 -14.41 -11.20
C GLY A 107 -6.02 -14.83 -11.28
N ASP A 108 -5.56 -15.38 -12.40
CA ASP A 108 -4.19 -15.89 -12.52
C ASP A 108 -3.15 -14.76 -12.38
N THR A 109 -3.40 -13.61 -12.99
CA THR A 109 -2.51 -12.43 -12.86
C THR A 109 -2.59 -11.82 -11.47
N LEU A 110 -3.79 -11.73 -10.89
CA LEU A 110 -3.99 -11.19 -9.54
C LEU A 110 -3.72 -12.23 -8.46
N GLN A 111 -3.79 -13.53 -8.78
CA GLN A 111 -3.65 -14.63 -7.82
C GLN A 111 -4.55 -14.44 -6.58
N LEU A 112 -5.74 -13.88 -6.78
CA LEU A 112 -6.76 -13.70 -5.77
C LEU A 112 -7.84 -14.76 -5.96
N LYS A 113 -8.10 -15.56 -4.93
CA LYS A 113 -9.23 -16.50 -4.92
C LYS A 113 -10.52 -15.70 -4.70
N GLN A 114 -11.49 -15.82 -5.62
CA GLN A 114 -12.81 -15.22 -5.52
C GLN A 114 -12.81 -13.73 -5.13
N PRO A 115 -12.21 -12.83 -5.92
CA PRO A 115 -12.17 -11.43 -5.56
C PRO A 115 -13.59 -10.85 -5.44
N ILE A 116 -13.86 -10.12 -4.38
CA ILE A 116 -15.13 -9.39 -4.18
C ILE A 116 -15.18 -8.14 -5.06
N ALA A 117 -14.02 -7.58 -5.37
CA ALA A 117 -13.86 -6.48 -6.30
C ALA A 117 -12.55 -6.64 -7.08
N ALA A 118 -12.58 -6.31 -8.35
CA ALA A 118 -11.38 -6.22 -9.19
C ALA A 118 -11.56 -5.04 -10.16
N PHE A 119 -10.47 -4.39 -10.49
CA PHE A 119 -10.44 -3.32 -11.48
C PHE A 119 -9.28 -3.50 -12.44
N TYR A 120 -9.42 -2.93 -13.63
CA TYR A 120 -8.37 -2.88 -14.63
C TYR A 120 -8.45 -1.59 -15.44
N ILE A 121 -7.34 -0.90 -15.56
CA ILE A 121 -7.16 0.32 -16.36
C ILE A 121 -6.21 -0.02 -17.50
N PRO A 122 -6.71 -0.29 -18.71
CA PRO A 122 -5.90 -0.79 -19.83
C PRO A 122 -4.95 0.28 -20.40
N ASN A 123 -5.29 1.54 -20.26
CA ASN A 123 -4.51 2.67 -20.75
C ASN A 123 -4.34 3.72 -19.64
N TYR A 124 -3.53 3.36 -18.65
CA TYR A 124 -3.29 4.22 -17.48
C TYR A 124 -2.71 5.58 -17.87
N ARG A 125 -1.81 5.60 -18.86
CA ARG A 125 -1.19 6.85 -19.33
C ARG A 125 -2.25 7.84 -19.83
N GLN A 126 -3.18 7.39 -20.65
CA GLN A 126 -4.26 8.25 -21.15
C GLN A 126 -5.18 8.72 -20.02
N ALA A 127 -5.54 7.83 -19.09
CA ALA A 127 -6.35 8.19 -17.92
C ALA A 127 -5.63 9.25 -17.07
N LEU A 128 -4.33 9.08 -16.83
CA LEU A 128 -3.51 10.05 -16.11
C LEU A 128 -3.48 11.42 -16.81
N GLU A 129 -3.29 11.45 -18.14
CA GLU A 129 -3.29 12.70 -18.90
C GLU A 129 -4.64 13.42 -18.84
N GLN A 130 -5.75 12.70 -18.86
CA GLN A 130 -7.09 13.27 -18.70
C GLN A 130 -7.28 13.88 -17.31
N ILE A 131 -6.83 13.20 -16.24
CA ILE A 131 -6.86 13.71 -14.88
C ILE A 131 -6.02 15.00 -14.77
N LEU A 132 -4.83 15.00 -15.34
CA LEU A 132 -3.94 16.18 -15.34
C LEU A 132 -4.56 17.37 -16.08
N LYS A 133 -5.19 17.14 -17.23
CA LYS A 133 -5.88 18.18 -18.01
C LYS A 133 -7.13 18.72 -17.34
N SER A 134 -7.80 17.94 -16.50
CA SER A 134 -9.03 18.37 -15.80
C SER A 134 -8.81 19.45 -14.75
N GLY A 135 -7.57 19.70 -14.32
CA GLY A 135 -7.21 20.63 -13.26
C GLY A 135 -7.71 20.25 -11.86
N LYS A 136 -8.40 19.11 -11.72
CA LYS A 136 -8.97 18.62 -10.45
C LYS A 136 -8.01 17.66 -9.74
N GLN A 137 -6.72 17.99 -9.71
CA GLN A 137 -5.73 17.17 -9.02
C GLN A 137 -5.90 17.33 -7.51
N PRO A 138 -6.01 16.23 -6.75
CA PRO A 138 -6.08 16.30 -5.28
C PRO A 138 -4.77 16.77 -4.65
N MET A 139 -3.65 16.65 -5.36
CA MET A 139 -2.31 17.14 -4.95
C MET A 139 -1.47 17.47 -6.18
N PRO A 140 -0.57 18.48 -6.10
CA PRO A 140 0.41 18.72 -7.14
C PRO A 140 1.33 17.51 -7.29
N VAL A 141 1.40 16.96 -8.50
CA VAL A 141 2.30 15.84 -8.80
C VAL A 141 3.63 16.39 -9.29
N ASN A 142 4.69 16.07 -8.59
CA ASN A 142 6.05 16.39 -8.96
C ASN A 142 6.38 15.88 -10.38
N PRO A 143 7.06 16.66 -11.25
CA PRO A 143 7.41 16.27 -12.62
C PRO A 143 8.15 14.93 -12.73
N ALA A 144 9.04 14.61 -11.80
CA ALA A 144 9.76 13.35 -11.81
C ALA A 144 8.85 12.16 -11.44
N THR A 145 7.97 12.33 -10.46
CA THR A 145 6.90 11.34 -10.15
C THR A 145 5.99 11.16 -11.37
N LEU A 146 5.61 12.25 -12.03
CA LEU A 146 4.81 12.20 -13.24
C LEU A 146 5.52 11.44 -14.37
N ALA A 147 6.81 11.62 -14.55
CA ALA A 147 7.62 10.89 -15.52
C ALA A 147 7.62 9.37 -15.23
N GLN A 148 7.68 8.95 -13.97
CA GLN A 148 7.56 7.55 -13.59
C GLN A 148 6.13 7.02 -13.81
N LEU A 149 5.11 7.77 -13.40
CA LEU A 149 3.71 7.39 -13.63
C LEU A 149 3.38 7.23 -15.12
N LYS A 150 3.97 8.05 -16.00
CA LYS A 150 3.82 7.93 -17.46
C LYS A 150 4.45 6.67 -18.06
N LYS A 151 5.35 5.98 -17.35
CA LYS A 151 5.87 4.67 -17.77
C LYS A 151 4.85 3.56 -17.55
N ILE A 152 3.84 3.77 -16.75
CA ILE A 152 2.80 2.77 -16.50
C ILE A 152 1.87 2.70 -17.72
N GLN A 153 1.80 1.52 -18.33
CA GLN A 153 0.90 1.25 -19.46
C GLN A 153 -0.50 0.91 -18.97
N SER A 154 -0.58 -0.03 -18.04
CA SER A 154 -1.84 -0.51 -17.46
C SER A 154 -1.70 -0.82 -15.99
N ILE A 155 -2.77 -0.69 -15.25
CA ILE A 155 -2.87 -1.08 -13.85
C ILE A 155 -4.09 -1.98 -13.68
N GLY A 156 -3.93 -3.04 -12.91
CA GLY A 156 -5.03 -3.85 -12.45
C GLY A 156 -4.87 -4.18 -10.98
N GLY A 157 -5.98 -4.39 -10.32
CA GLY A 157 -5.96 -4.76 -8.91
C GLY A 157 -7.24 -5.44 -8.49
N GLY A 158 -7.24 -5.96 -7.29
CA GLY A 158 -8.41 -6.60 -6.72
C GLY A 158 -8.33 -6.70 -5.22
N ILE A 159 -9.50 -6.98 -4.64
CA ILE A 159 -9.69 -7.22 -3.22
C ILE A 159 -10.41 -8.56 -3.07
N ALA A 160 -9.90 -9.41 -2.22
CA ALA A 160 -10.54 -10.67 -1.80
C ALA A 160 -10.64 -10.70 -0.28
N ILE A 161 -11.64 -11.41 0.23
CA ILE A 161 -11.77 -11.75 1.64
C ILE A 161 -11.68 -13.27 1.72
N ASP A 162 -10.78 -13.75 2.53
CA ASP A 162 -10.63 -15.17 2.84
C ASP A 162 -10.46 -15.37 4.36
N ASP A 163 -10.26 -16.60 4.80
CA ASP A 163 -10.11 -16.93 6.21
C ASP A 163 -8.91 -16.23 6.88
N ALA A 164 -7.96 -15.73 6.09
CA ALA A 164 -6.81 -14.99 6.56
C ALA A 164 -7.05 -13.47 6.66
N GLY A 165 -8.16 -12.97 6.14
CA GLY A 165 -8.51 -11.55 6.18
C GLY A 165 -8.75 -10.93 4.81
N ILE A 166 -8.44 -9.64 4.69
CA ILE A 166 -8.60 -8.86 3.46
C ILE A 166 -7.29 -8.88 2.68
N ARG A 167 -7.34 -9.39 1.45
CA ARG A 167 -6.21 -9.34 0.51
C ARG A 167 -6.44 -8.27 -0.53
N MET A 168 -5.46 -7.42 -0.71
CA MET A 168 -5.41 -6.46 -1.81
C MET A 168 -4.20 -6.77 -2.68
N LYS A 169 -4.39 -6.77 -3.98
CA LYS A 169 -3.30 -6.92 -4.94
C LYS A 169 -3.38 -5.85 -6.02
N LEU A 170 -2.25 -5.26 -6.33
CA LEU A 170 -2.06 -4.29 -7.40
C LEU A 170 -0.95 -4.78 -8.32
N VAL A 171 -1.20 -4.76 -9.62
CA VAL A 171 -0.22 -5.13 -10.64
C VAL A 171 -0.19 -4.03 -11.69
N ALA A 172 0.99 -3.56 -12.03
CA ALA A 172 1.19 -2.59 -13.09
C ALA A 172 2.07 -3.18 -14.21
N LYS A 173 1.68 -2.94 -15.45
CA LYS A 173 2.55 -3.16 -16.61
C LYS A 173 3.22 -1.84 -16.96
N THR A 174 4.54 -1.86 -17.10
CA THR A 174 5.34 -0.64 -17.32
C THR A 174 6.19 -0.72 -18.58
N ASP A 175 6.47 0.45 -19.17
CA ASP A 175 7.49 0.61 -20.20
C ASP A 175 8.86 0.78 -19.51
N GLY A 176 9.76 -0.16 -19.73
CA GLY A 176 11.10 -0.13 -19.16
C GLY A 176 11.13 -0.42 -17.65
N THR A 177 12.30 -0.30 -17.07
CA THR A 177 12.47 -0.42 -15.62
C THR A 177 11.85 0.75 -14.88
N MET A 178 10.78 0.51 -14.18
CA MET A 178 10.49 1.28 -12.97
C MET A 178 11.57 0.95 -11.95
N LEU A 179 11.66 1.73 -10.85
CA LEU A 179 12.58 1.45 -9.75
C LEU A 179 12.80 -0.07 -9.62
N SER A 180 13.96 -0.54 -10.06
CA SER A 180 14.35 -1.92 -9.84
C SER A 180 14.89 -2.01 -8.42
N LEU A 181 14.00 -2.25 -7.47
CA LEU A 181 14.43 -2.60 -6.13
C LEU A 181 14.99 -4.03 -6.17
N PRO A 182 16.10 -4.31 -5.51
CA PRO A 182 16.64 -5.65 -5.43
C PRO A 182 15.61 -6.60 -4.80
N SER A 183 15.62 -7.86 -5.22
CA SER A 183 14.77 -8.87 -4.59
C SER A 183 15.20 -9.07 -3.14
N THR A 184 14.26 -9.14 -2.23
CA THR A 184 14.53 -9.35 -0.82
C THR A 184 14.46 -10.85 -0.48
N SER A 185 15.37 -11.30 0.37
CA SER A 185 15.15 -12.50 1.16
C SER A 185 14.29 -12.10 2.37
N THR A 186 13.49 -12.96 2.92
CA THR A 186 12.63 -12.65 4.05
C THR A 186 13.27 -13.03 5.40
N LYS A 187 14.59 -13.07 5.49
CA LYS A 187 15.31 -13.59 6.66
C LYS A 187 15.15 -12.71 7.91
N THR A 188 15.13 -11.39 7.73
CA THR A 188 14.99 -10.46 8.86
C THR A 188 13.62 -10.54 9.54
N ILE A 189 12.58 -11.04 8.84
CA ILE A 189 11.25 -11.26 9.41
C ILE A 189 11.30 -12.27 10.56
N GLY A 190 12.12 -13.32 10.43
CA GLY A 190 12.26 -14.38 11.42
C GLY A 190 12.65 -13.90 12.80
N ASN A 191 13.23 -12.70 12.92
CA ASN A 191 13.59 -12.09 14.19
C ASN A 191 12.38 -11.55 14.96
N PHE A 192 11.24 -11.31 14.28
CA PHE A 192 10.08 -10.68 14.92
C PHE A 192 9.15 -11.70 15.56
N PRO A 193 8.66 -11.43 16.78
CA PRO A 193 7.78 -12.35 17.49
C PRO A 193 6.36 -12.39 16.90
N ALA A 194 5.63 -13.46 17.19
CA ALA A 194 4.30 -13.73 16.64
C ALA A 194 3.25 -12.68 16.98
N ASP A 195 3.41 -11.92 18.05
CA ASP A 195 2.51 -10.83 18.43
C ASP A 195 2.75 -9.52 17.66
N THR A 196 3.72 -9.48 16.77
CA THR A 196 3.88 -8.38 15.82
C THR A 196 2.60 -8.22 15.00
N PHE A 197 2.03 -7.02 14.99
CA PHE A 197 0.77 -6.74 14.31
C PHE A 197 0.93 -5.96 13.01
N ALA A 198 2.09 -5.34 12.77
CA ALA A 198 2.41 -4.70 11.50
C ALA A 198 3.88 -4.89 11.16
N LEU A 199 4.15 -5.15 9.89
CA LEU A 199 5.49 -5.29 9.32
C LEU A 199 5.58 -4.58 7.99
N ILE A 200 6.71 -3.93 7.77
CA ILE A 200 7.12 -3.44 6.45
C ILE A 200 8.58 -3.84 6.26
N GLY A 201 8.90 -4.42 5.11
CA GLY A 201 10.26 -4.80 4.84
C GLY A 201 10.60 -4.86 3.36
N GLY A 202 11.87 -5.01 3.10
CA GLY A 202 12.42 -5.03 1.76
C GLY A 202 13.94 -5.09 1.77
N THR A 203 14.54 -4.65 0.68
CA THR A 203 16.00 -4.60 0.49
C THR A 203 16.40 -3.26 -0.10
N GLY A 204 17.57 -2.75 0.28
CA GLY A 204 18.19 -1.62 -0.39
C GLY A 204 17.62 -0.26 -0.03
N LEU A 205 17.49 0.07 1.26
CA LEU A 205 17.13 1.44 1.67
C LEU A 205 18.09 2.50 1.11
N SER A 206 19.38 2.17 0.96
CA SER A 206 20.36 3.03 0.29
C SER A 206 19.95 3.35 -1.16
N GLN A 207 19.49 2.35 -1.90
CA GLN A 207 19.03 2.55 -3.27
C GLN A 207 17.72 3.37 -3.32
N ILE A 208 16.78 3.09 -2.41
CA ILE A 208 15.55 3.89 -2.28
C ILE A 208 15.90 5.36 -2.01
N TRP A 209 16.86 5.60 -1.12
CA TRP A 209 17.36 6.94 -0.81
C TRP A 209 17.98 7.63 -2.03
N MET A 210 18.86 6.93 -2.76
CA MET A 210 19.47 7.47 -3.98
C MET A 210 18.43 7.83 -5.05
N GLU A 211 17.43 6.98 -5.26
CA GLU A 211 16.36 7.26 -6.21
C GLU A 211 15.47 8.42 -5.75
N THR A 212 15.21 8.53 -4.44
CA THR A 212 14.50 9.69 -3.86
C THR A 212 15.27 10.99 -4.10
N ASN A 213 16.59 10.98 -3.92
CA ASN A 213 17.44 12.12 -4.22
C ASN A 213 17.38 12.52 -5.72
N LYS A 214 17.40 11.55 -6.64
CA LYS A 214 17.24 11.83 -8.08
C LYS A 214 15.89 12.48 -8.40
N VAL A 215 14.82 11.98 -7.77
CA VAL A 215 13.49 12.55 -7.93
C VAL A 215 13.43 13.96 -7.36
N ALA A 216 13.99 14.20 -6.17
CA ALA A 216 14.04 15.51 -5.55
C ALA A 216 14.87 16.52 -6.37
N ALA A 217 15.98 16.08 -6.97
CA ALA A 217 16.84 16.92 -7.81
C ALA A 217 16.18 17.34 -9.13
N ALA A 218 15.14 16.67 -9.58
CA ALA A 218 14.46 16.97 -10.84
C ALA A 218 13.49 18.16 -10.75
N GLU A 219 13.19 18.66 -9.53
CA GLU A 219 12.26 19.78 -9.31
C GLU A 219 12.93 20.82 -8.39
N PRO A 220 13.10 22.10 -8.84
CA PRO A 220 13.92 23.09 -8.14
C PRO A 220 13.48 23.37 -6.69
N THR A 221 12.17 23.47 -6.43
CA THR A 221 11.64 23.75 -5.08
C THR A 221 11.92 22.58 -4.13
N THR A 222 11.69 21.35 -4.61
CA THR A 222 11.96 20.13 -3.84
C THR A 222 13.47 19.96 -3.63
N GLN A 223 14.28 20.23 -4.63
CA GLN A 223 15.74 20.20 -4.55
C GLN A 223 16.26 21.15 -3.46
N GLN A 224 15.74 22.40 -3.44
CA GLN A 224 16.15 23.38 -2.42
C GLN A 224 15.79 22.90 -1.01
N ALA A 225 14.55 22.44 -0.78
CA ALA A 225 14.12 21.93 0.51
C ALA A 225 14.96 20.72 0.95
N PHE A 226 15.24 19.80 0.02
CA PHE A 226 16.07 18.63 0.28
C PHE A 226 17.51 18.99 0.63
N THR A 227 18.08 19.96 -0.07
CA THR A 227 19.42 20.49 0.20
C THR A 227 19.49 21.13 1.58
N GLN A 228 18.52 21.96 1.94
CA GLN A 228 18.45 22.59 3.26
C GLN A 228 18.30 21.54 4.39
N MET A 229 17.46 20.55 4.19
CA MET A 229 17.30 19.44 5.15
C MET A 229 18.61 18.68 5.35
N ARG A 230 19.31 18.32 4.27
CA ARG A 230 20.62 17.65 4.32
C ARG A 230 21.68 18.50 5.04
N GLN A 231 21.77 19.76 4.69
CA GLN A 231 22.71 20.69 5.33
C GLN A 231 22.41 20.84 6.83
N GLY A 232 21.15 21.03 7.20
CA GLY A 232 20.72 21.10 8.60
C GLY A 232 21.06 19.83 9.38
N PHE A 233 20.82 18.66 8.78
CA PHE A 233 21.19 17.38 9.37
C PHE A 233 22.71 17.27 9.58
N THR A 234 23.51 17.56 8.55
CA THR A 234 24.98 17.49 8.65
C THR A 234 25.54 18.51 9.65
N GLN A 235 24.96 19.70 9.72
CA GLN A 235 25.38 20.72 10.69
C GLN A 235 25.12 20.27 12.14
N SER A 236 23.95 19.68 12.38
CA SER A 236 23.54 19.23 13.72
C SER A 236 24.19 17.94 14.17
N THR A 237 24.41 16.98 13.25
CA THR A 237 24.89 15.64 13.60
C THR A 237 26.34 15.36 13.24
N LYS A 238 26.94 16.19 12.35
CA LYS A 238 28.25 15.94 11.73
C LYS A 238 28.28 14.63 10.91
N LEU A 239 27.11 14.15 10.48
CA LEU A 239 26.94 12.96 9.65
C LEU A 239 26.49 13.38 8.25
N ASP A 240 26.96 12.66 7.24
CA ASP A 240 26.45 12.75 5.87
C ASP A 240 25.33 11.72 5.68
N LEU A 241 24.16 12.15 5.18
CA LEU A 241 23.02 11.28 4.96
C LEU A 241 23.31 10.17 3.94
N ASP A 242 24.07 10.48 2.87
CA ASP A 242 24.33 9.52 1.81
C ASP A 242 25.35 8.46 2.24
N GLN A 243 26.41 8.89 2.91
CA GLN A 243 27.53 8.03 3.26
C GLN A 243 27.38 7.42 4.65
N ASP A 244 27.15 8.26 5.68
CA ASP A 244 27.13 7.79 7.06
C ASP A 244 25.79 7.13 7.45
N VAL A 245 24.65 7.58 6.88
CA VAL A 245 23.33 7.07 7.28
C VAL A 245 22.83 6.01 6.33
N PHE A 246 22.59 6.36 5.07
CA PHE A 246 22.00 5.44 4.10
C PHE A 246 23.00 4.56 3.37
N GLY A 247 24.29 4.95 3.33
CA GLY A 247 25.30 4.24 2.52
C GLY A 247 25.47 2.77 2.84
N TRP A 248 25.34 2.40 4.11
CA TRP A 248 25.45 1.02 4.57
C TRP A 248 24.12 0.24 4.58
N MET A 249 22.97 0.91 4.34
CA MET A 249 21.64 0.30 4.38
C MET A 249 21.24 -0.39 3.07
N GLY A 250 22.20 -1.06 2.43
CA GLY A 250 21.98 -1.77 1.16
C GLY A 250 21.40 -3.18 1.31
N GLY A 251 21.40 -3.71 2.52
CA GLY A 251 20.91 -5.05 2.81
C GLY A 251 19.39 -5.13 3.01
N GLU A 252 18.96 -6.28 3.53
CA GLU A 252 17.56 -6.52 3.89
C GLU A 252 17.18 -5.71 5.14
N TYR A 253 15.93 -5.26 5.19
CA TYR A 253 15.39 -4.60 6.38
C TYR A 253 13.96 -5.07 6.67
N THR A 254 13.60 -5.07 7.95
CA THR A 254 12.24 -5.26 8.44
C THR A 254 11.96 -4.28 9.58
N LEU A 255 10.94 -3.46 9.41
CA LEU A 255 10.36 -2.62 10.47
C LEU A 255 9.08 -3.31 10.96
N GLY A 256 9.02 -3.61 12.27
CA GLY A 256 7.88 -4.24 12.90
C GLY A 256 7.29 -3.40 14.02
N MET A 257 5.98 -3.50 14.23
CA MET A 257 5.25 -2.89 15.34
C MET A 257 4.67 -3.98 16.24
N MET A 258 4.87 -3.84 17.55
CA MET A 258 4.50 -4.82 18.57
C MET A 258 3.83 -4.14 19.77
N PRO A 259 2.95 -4.85 20.51
CA PRO A 259 2.38 -4.34 21.73
C PRO A 259 3.46 -4.07 22.80
N VAL A 260 3.32 -2.95 23.53
CA VAL A 260 4.16 -2.56 24.65
C VAL A 260 3.27 -2.03 25.77
N SER A 261 3.50 -2.49 27.00
CA SER A 261 2.69 -2.13 28.17
C SER A 261 3.45 -1.29 29.20
N THR A 262 4.76 -1.15 29.05
CA THR A 262 5.64 -0.43 30.01
C THR A 262 6.51 0.60 29.29
N GLY A 263 7.12 1.50 30.05
CA GLY A 263 8.03 2.51 29.54
C GLY A 263 7.37 3.66 28.79
N ILE A 264 8.18 4.44 28.09
CA ILE A 264 7.75 5.67 27.41
C ILE A 264 6.74 5.43 26.28
N ALA A 265 6.75 4.23 25.70
CA ALA A 265 5.82 3.85 24.63
C ALA A 265 4.48 3.28 25.15
N ALA A 266 4.35 3.00 26.45
CA ALA A 266 3.14 2.44 27.05
C ALA A 266 1.86 3.25 26.81
N PRO A 267 1.86 4.60 26.80
CA PRO A 267 0.68 5.38 26.48
C PRO A 267 0.15 5.12 25.06
N LEU A 268 1.03 4.83 24.10
CA LEU A 268 0.65 4.46 22.74
C LEU A 268 0.12 3.01 22.68
N GLY A 269 0.56 2.14 23.61
CA GLY A 269 0.26 0.72 23.66
C GLY A 269 1.08 -0.13 22.69
N PHE A 270 1.98 0.48 21.92
CA PHE A 270 2.87 -0.22 21.00
C PHE A 270 4.22 0.47 20.88
N GLY A 271 5.20 -0.31 20.49
CA GLY A 271 6.54 0.13 20.12
C GLY A 271 6.92 -0.42 18.75
N GLY A 272 8.09 -0.04 18.28
CA GLY A 272 8.61 -0.44 16.98
C GLY A 272 10.02 -0.98 17.05
N ALA A 273 10.38 -1.86 16.14
CA ALA A 273 11.76 -2.31 15.97
C ALA A 273 12.13 -2.38 14.50
N LEU A 274 13.37 -2.01 14.17
CA LEU A 274 13.96 -2.10 12.85
C LEU A 274 15.15 -3.04 12.89
N ALA A 275 15.05 -4.17 12.22
CA ALA A 275 16.17 -5.03 11.89
C ALA A 275 16.68 -4.68 10.49
N ILE A 276 17.97 -4.44 10.35
CA ILE A 276 18.57 -4.04 9.08
C ILE A 276 19.93 -4.69 8.88
N ASP A 277 20.10 -5.32 7.73
CA ASP A 277 21.39 -5.90 7.32
C ASP A 277 22.30 -4.79 6.76
N SER A 278 23.40 -4.58 7.43
CA SER A 278 24.44 -3.66 6.98
C SER A 278 25.29 -4.27 5.87
N THR A 279 25.61 -3.47 4.87
CA THR A 279 26.60 -3.80 3.83
C THR A 279 28.02 -3.38 4.22
N ASP A 280 28.16 -2.53 5.26
CA ASP A 280 29.45 -2.10 5.80
C ASP A 280 29.36 -1.91 7.32
N ARG A 281 29.77 -2.91 8.07
CA ARG A 281 29.73 -2.90 9.52
C ARG A 281 30.57 -1.78 10.14
N ALA A 282 31.74 -1.50 9.59
CA ALA A 282 32.63 -0.50 10.15
C ALA A 282 32.03 0.92 10.03
N VAL A 283 31.42 1.23 8.91
CA VAL A 283 30.68 2.49 8.70
C VAL A 283 29.49 2.54 9.66
N THR A 284 28.73 1.45 9.79
CA THR A 284 27.59 1.37 10.72
C THR A 284 28.00 1.61 12.17
N ASP A 285 29.05 0.95 12.64
CA ASP A 285 29.55 1.12 14.02
C ASP A 285 30.01 2.55 14.27
N ASN A 286 30.71 3.17 13.30
CA ASN A 286 31.11 4.58 13.41
C ASN A 286 29.88 5.52 13.46
N THR A 287 28.88 5.27 12.63
CA THR A 287 27.63 6.03 12.64
C THR A 287 26.91 5.91 13.98
N MET A 288 26.75 4.69 14.49
CA MET A 288 26.09 4.45 15.78
C MET A 288 26.89 5.08 16.94
N THR A 289 28.21 5.08 16.88
CA THR A 289 29.07 5.75 17.85
C THR A 289 28.83 7.27 17.84
N LYS A 290 28.88 7.91 16.68
CA LYS A 290 28.64 9.35 16.53
C LYS A 290 27.22 9.74 17.01
N LEU A 291 26.20 8.95 16.67
CA LEU A 291 24.82 9.19 17.12
C LEU A 291 24.70 9.05 18.65
N THR A 292 25.38 8.07 19.21
CA THR A 292 25.43 7.86 20.67
C THR A 292 26.10 9.03 21.39
N ASP A 293 27.20 9.54 20.86
CA ASP A 293 27.91 10.68 21.45
C ASP A 293 27.12 11.99 21.30
N LEU A 294 26.44 12.17 20.18
CA LEU A 294 25.50 13.27 19.99
C LEU A 294 24.36 13.24 21.00
N ALA A 295 23.78 12.07 21.26
CA ALA A 295 22.75 11.89 22.24
C ALA A 295 23.24 12.23 23.65
N LYS A 296 24.44 11.77 24.05
CA LYS A 296 25.07 12.14 25.34
C LYS A 296 25.27 13.65 25.45
N GLY A 297 25.75 14.29 24.38
CA GLY A 297 25.91 15.74 24.32
C GLY A 297 24.59 16.51 24.45
N SER A 298 23.46 15.86 24.12
CA SER A 298 22.10 16.41 24.23
C SER A 298 21.41 16.06 25.56
N GLY A 299 22.15 15.50 26.55
CA GLY A 299 21.65 15.20 27.90
C GLY A 299 21.02 13.82 28.06
N PHE A 300 21.08 12.95 27.04
CA PHE A 300 20.67 11.56 27.21
C PHE A 300 21.77 10.73 27.85
N SER A 301 21.39 9.74 28.68
CA SER A 301 22.33 8.74 29.14
C SER A 301 22.33 7.52 28.26
N VAL A 302 23.50 6.89 28.09
CA VAL A 302 23.64 5.65 27.32
C VAL A 302 24.21 4.60 28.24
N GLU A 303 23.44 3.56 28.49
CA GLU A 303 23.83 2.40 29.27
C GLU A 303 24.13 1.21 28.35
N GLN A 304 25.22 0.52 28.66
CA GLN A 304 25.57 -0.71 27.98
C GLN A 304 25.16 -1.90 28.82
N ARG A 305 24.46 -2.84 28.26
CA ARG A 305 24.12 -4.12 28.87
C ARG A 305 24.34 -5.28 27.91
N GLN A 306 24.15 -6.49 28.37
CA GLN A 306 24.32 -7.70 27.59
C GLN A 306 23.05 -8.56 27.67
N ILE A 307 22.61 -9.05 26.52
CA ILE A 307 21.51 -10.01 26.39
C ILE A 307 22.08 -11.25 25.69
N GLY A 308 22.30 -12.32 26.44
CA GLY A 308 23.05 -13.48 25.93
C GLY A 308 24.45 -13.08 25.45
N SER A 309 24.76 -13.31 24.19
CA SER A 309 26.02 -12.86 23.55
C SER A 309 25.92 -11.46 22.92
N THR A 310 24.74 -10.86 22.86
CA THR A 310 24.50 -9.58 22.19
C THR A 310 24.79 -8.41 23.12
N LYS A 311 25.69 -7.54 22.70
CA LYS A 311 25.97 -6.26 23.36
C LYS A 311 24.90 -5.25 22.93
N VAL A 312 24.21 -4.66 23.90
CA VAL A 312 23.10 -3.72 23.68
C VAL A 312 23.42 -2.38 24.32
N PHE A 313 23.05 -1.31 23.65
CA PHE A 313 23.12 0.07 24.14
C PHE A 313 21.72 0.62 24.29
N ASP A 314 21.37 1.03 25.50
CA ASP A 314 20.09 1.67 25.84
C ASP A 314 20.27 3.17 25.96
N LEU A 315 19.57 3.91 25.10
CA LEU A 315 19.48 5.37 25.16
C LEU A 315 18.32 5.76 26.06
N LYS A 316 18.61 6.38 27.19
CA LYS A 316 17.62 6.76 28.19
C LYS A 316 17.37 8.28 28.20
N ALA A 317 16.11 8.64 28.36
CA ALA A 317 15.71 10.03 28.50
C ALA A 317 16.28 10.67 29.77
N PRO A 318 16.51 12.00 29.76
CA PRO A 318 16.83 12.74 30.98
C PRO A 318 15.76 12.53 32.06
N ALA A 319 16.16 12.64 33.31
CA ALA A 319 15.27 12.53 34.48
C ALA A 319 14.57 11.17 34.69
N GLY A 320 15.15 10.08 34.20
CA GLY A 320 14.66 8.72 34.51
C GLY A 320 13.36 8.31 33.81
N GLN A 321 12.98 8.97 32.72
CA GLN A 321 11.75 8.69 31.97
C GLN A 321 11.74 7.36 31.18
N GLY A 322 12.79 6.54 31.33
CA GLY A 322 12.89 5.22 30.69
C GLY A 322 13.74 5.20 29.43
N THR A 323 13.79 4.04 28.79
CA THR A 323 14.55 3.81 27.55
C THR A 323 13.76 4.30 26.36
N ILE A 324 14.36 5.20 25.56
CA ILE A 324 13.77 5.70 24.31
C ILE A 324 14.09 4.76 23.16
N LEU A 325 15.35 4.36 23.04
CA LEU A 325 15.87 3.54 21.97
C LEU A 325 16.91 2.57 22.51
N SER A 326 16.82 1.33 22.10
CA SER A 326 17.89 0.34 22.27
C SER A 326 18.45 -0.06 20.92
N TYR A 327 19.75 -0.33 20.84
CA TYR A 327 20.35 -0.90 19.65
C TYR A 327 21.42 -1.93 19.96
N GLY A 328 21.61 -2.88 19.06
CA GLY A 328 22.62 -3.92 19.16
C GLY A 328 22.66 -4.79 17.92
N TRP A 329 23.74 -5.57 17.79
CA TRP A 329 23.93 -6.46 16.66
C TRP A 329 23.32 -7.84 16.94
N LEU A 330 22.32 -8.25 16.17
CA LEU A 330 21.75 -9.60 16.21
C LEU A 330 22.70 -10.65 15.57
N SER A 331 23.49 -10.23 14.61
CA SER A 331 24.50 -11.06 13.92
C SER A 331 25.64 -10.19 13.43
N ASP A 332 26.60 -10.76 12.72
CA ASP A 332 27.73 -10.00 12.19
C ASP A 332 27.33 -8.88 11.23
N LYS A 333 26.11 -8.94 10.65
CA LYS A 333 25.64 -7.94 9.70
C LYS A 333 24.27 -7.33 10.02
N SER A 334 23.49 -7.93 10.92
CA SER A 334 22.14 -7.49 11.21
C SER A 334 22.10 -6.62 12.46
N LEU A 335 21.88 -5.31 12.28
CA LEU A 335 21.67 -4.35 13.36
C LEU A 335 20.18 -4.33 13.73
N LEU A 336 19.87 -4.32 15.02
CA LEU A 336 18.54 -4.09 15.57
C LEU A 336 18.49 -2.75 16.28
N LEU A 337 17.46 -1.97 15.96
CA LEU A 337 17.04 -0.78 16.70
C LEU A 337 15.63 -1.04 17.26
N ALA A 338 15.38 -0.76 18.53
CA ALA A 338 14.08 -1.00 19.16
C ALA A 338 13.64 0.19 20.01
N MET A 339 12.40 0.64 19.81
CA MET A 339 11.73 1.69 20.57
C MET A 339 10.56 1.09 21.34
N GLY A 340 10.70 0.99 22.64
CA GLY A 340 9.71 0.38 23.53
C GLY A 340 10.37 -0.61 24.49
N ASP A 341 9.98 -0.52 25.75
CA ASP A 341 10.54 -1.35 26.80
C ASP A 341 10.36 -2.84 26.52
N GLY A 342 11.43 -3.60 26.71
CA GLY A 342 11.44 -5.05 26.54
C GLY A 342 11.50 -5.56 25.09
N LEU A 343 11.31 -4.70 24.07
CA LEU A 343 11.34 -5.15 22.68
C LEU A 343 12.71 -5.64 22.24
N MET A 344 13.78 -4.95 22.64
CA MET A 344 15.16 -5.39 22.39
C MET A 344 15.40 -6.79 22.94
N ASP A 345 15.00 -7.02 24.20
CA ASP A 345 15.16 -8.33 24.88
C ASP A 345 14.34 -9.40 24.17
N LYS A 346 13.08 -9.10 23.89
CA LYS A 346 12.14 -10.03 23.25
C LYS A 346 12.63 -10.51 21.88
N ILE A 347 13.13 -9.59 21.06
CA ILE A 347 13.64 -9.90 19.72
C ILE A 347 14.98 -10.62 19.82
N THR A 348 15.91 -10.14 20.66
CA THR A 348 17.26 -10.71 20.77
C THR A 348 17.25 -12.12 21.35
N THR A 349 16.36 -12.41 22.29
CA THR A 349 16.24 -13.75 22.89
C THR A 349 15.32 -14.69 22.08
N HIS A 350 14.70 -14.20 21.01
CA HIS A 350 13.66 -14.93 20.27
C HIS A 350 12.57 -15.47 21.21
N ALA A 351 12.15 -14.63 22.17
CA ALA A 351 11.16 -15.01 23.17
C ALA A 351 9.79 -15.25 22.51
N GLY A 352 9.37 -16.51 22.50
CA GLY A 352 8.13 -16.94 21.87
C GLY A 352 8.30 -17.40 20.41
N GLU A 353 7.18 -17.62 19.72
CA GLU A 353 7.20 -18.00 18.34
C GLU A 353 7.48 -16.79 17.41
N SER A 354 8.20 -17.07 16.31
CA SER A 354 8.37 -16.08 15.26
C SER A 354 7.06 -15.83 14.52
N ILE A 355 6.87 -14.58 14.06
CA ILE A 355 5.72 -14.21 13.23
C ILE A 355 5.60 -15.06 11.96
N GLU A 356 6.71 -15.55 11.42
CA GLU A 356 6.74 -16.44 10.24
C GLU A 356 5.92 -17.71 10.46
N ARG A 357 5.71 -18.14 11.70
CA ARG A 357 4.91 -19.31 12.08
C ARG A 357 3.48 -18.95 12.48
N SER A 358 3.15 -17.67 12.62
CA SER A 358 1.80 -17.29 12.99
C SER A 358 0.82 -17.59 11.84
N PRO A 359 -0.35 -18.18 12.12
CA PRO A 359 -1.33 -18.50 11.07
C PRO A 359 -1.77 -17.29 10.25
N GLY A 360 -2.01 -16.15 10.87
CA GLY A 360 -2.38 -14.93 10.17
C GLY A 360 -1.34 -14.49 9.16
N PHE A 361 -0.07 -14.51 9.55
CA PHE A 361 1.04 -14.14 8.67
C PHE A 361 1.25 -15.17 7.54
N THR A 362 1.31 -16.47 7.87
CA THR A 362 1.51 -17.53 6.87
C THR A 362 0.38 -17.60 5.86
N ASN A 363 -0.86 -17.40 6.28
CA ASN A 363 -2.01 -17.36 5.38
C ASN A 363 -2.00 -16.10 4.51
N ALA A 364 -1.61 -14.94 5.06
CA ALA A 364 -1.54 -13.69 4.30
C ALA A 364 -0.39 -13.68 3.30
N LEU A 365 0.79 -14.14 3.70
CA LEU A 365 2.03 -14.04 2.94
C LEU A 365 2.57 -15.38 2.44
N GLY A 366 1.96 -16.51 2.79
CA GLY A 366 2.44 -17.86 2.44
C GLY A 366 2.59 -18.13 0.94
N SER A 367 1.95 -17.34 0.08
CA SER A 367 2.20 -17.31 -1.36
C SER A 367 3.30 -16.34 -1.77
N MET A 368 3.92 -15.64 -0.82
CA MET A 368 5.01 -14.71 -1.05
C MET A 368 6.37 -15.41 -1.20
N SER A 369 6.41 -16.63 -1.75
CA SER A 369 7.68 -17.27 -2.04
C SER A 369 8.51 -16.47 -3.04
N SER A 370 9.72 -16.23 -2.68
CA SER A 370 10.94 -16.21 -3.48
C SER A 370 11.36 -15.01 -4.34
N SER A 371 10.64 -13.92 -4.55
CA SER A 371 11.22 -12.80 -5.32
C SER A 371 10.48 -11.49 -5.12
N LYS A 372 10.66 -10.84 -3.99
CA LYS A 372 9.92 -9.62 -3.72
C LYS A 372 10.81 -8.44 -3.38
N GLN A 373 10.41 -7.30 -3.90
CA GLN A 373 11.16 -6.06 -3.72
C GLN A 373 10.86 -5.42 -2.36
N SER A 374 9.61 -5.58 -1.90
CA SER A 374 9.16 -5.11 -0.59
C SER A 374 7.85 -5.80 -0.20
N TYR A 375 7.54 -5.81 1.08
CA TYR A 375 6.31 -6.37 1.62
C TYR A 375 5.78 -5.48 2.75
N ALA A 376 4.46 -5.55 2.96
CA ALA A 376 3.79 -4.99 4.11
C ALA A 376 2.75 -5.99 4.62
N TYR A 377 2.62 -6.09 5.93
CA TYR A 377 1.64 -6.93 6.61
C TYR A 377 1.02 -6.14 7.75
N ILE A 378 -0.28 -6.26 7.90
CA ILE A 378 -1.03 -5.71 9.04
C ILE A 378 -2.02 -6.77 9.49
N ASP A 379 -1.95 -7.14 10.76
CA ASP A 379 -2.91 -7.98 11.44
C ASP A 379 -4.04 -7.11 12.00
N ILE A 380 -5.13 -7.07 11.27
CA ILE A 380 -6.27 -6.19 11.59
C ILE A 380 -6.92 -6.58 12.92
N GLU A 381 -6.99 -7.88 13.23
CA GLU A 381 -7.56 -8.39 14.48
C GLU A 381 -6.76 -7.89 15.70
N LYS A 382 -5.42 -8.01 15.64
CA LYS A 382 -4.54 -7.50 16.70
C LYS A 382 -4.60 -5.97 16.83
N VAL A 383 -4.69 -5.24 15.70
CA VAL A 383 -4.86 -3.79 15.71
C VAL A 383 -6.17 -3.40 16.41
N PHE A 384 -7.29 -4.04 16.07
CA PHE A 384 -8.57 -3.79 16.74
C PHE A 384 -8.52 -4.19 18.22
N GLY A 385 -7.88 -5.29 18.57
CA GLY A 385 -7.65 -5.69 19.96
C GLY A 385 -6.90 -4.62 20.76
N LEU A 386 -5.85 -4.04 20.18
CA LEU A 386 -5.09 -2.94 20.78
C LEU A 386 -5.95 -1.69 20.97
N VAL A 387 -6.70 -1.28 19.94
CA VAL A 387 -7.60 -0.10 20.02
C VAL A 387 -8.68 -0.30 21.08
N ASN A 388 -9.33 -1.46 21.11
CA ASN A 388 -10.37 -1.77 22.08
C ASN A 388 -9.84 -1.79 23.52
N SER A 389 -8.63 -2.32 23.74
CA SER A 389 -8.00 -2.33 25.06
C SER A 389 -7.71 -0.90 25.59
N LYS A 390 -7.42 0.05 24.69
CA LYS A 390 -7.18 1.44 25.04
C LYS A 390 -8.48 2.23 25.25
N MET A 391 -9.50 1.97 24.44
CA MET A 391 -10.82 2.62 24.61
C MET A 391 -11.52 2.17 25.90
N GLY A 392 -11.38 0.88 26.26
CA GLY A 392 -11.88 0.37 27.54
C GLY A 392 -11.16 0.90 28.78
N ALA A 393 -9.97 1.46 28.64
CA ALA A 393 -9.20 2.09 29.72
C ALA A 393 -9.54 3.58 29.92
N ILE A 394 -10.32 4.19 29.01
CA ILE A 394 -10.73 5.59 29.05
C ILE A 394 -12.20 5.72 29.53
N ALA A 395 -12.97 4.62 29.50
CA ALA A 395 -14.33 4.54 30.02
C ALA A 395 -14.36 4.13 31.49
#